data_eacc8086f75032f93b36751158bec7b1
#
_entry.id   eacc8086f75032f93b36751158bec7b1
#
_cell.length_a   1.000
_cell.length_b   1.000
_cell.length_c   1.000
_cell.angle_alpha   90.00
_cell.angle_beta   90.00
_cell.angle_gamma   90.00
#
_symmetry.space_group_name_H-M   'P 1'
#
loop_
_entity.id
_entity.type
_entity.pdbx_description
1 polymer ?
#
loop_
_entity_poly.entity_id
_entity_poly.type
_entity_poly.pdbx_seq_one_letter_code
_entity_poly.pdbx_strand_id
1 'polypeptide(L)'
;MSSLRPGMSKADVIGILGQPDGYKQVNNQEVLSWNNRLSSGLAWDRADYNVILINGRVTEYGQGQVRPKQNGTLVIVPLNAP
;
A
#
# COMPACT_ATOMS: atom_id res chain seq x y z
N MET A 1 18.27 -6.93 3.59
CA MET A 1 16.83 -6.93 3.75
C MET A 1 16.16 -6.01 2.75
N SER A 2 15.16 -6.53 2.09
CA SER A 2 14.45 -5.76 1.08
C SER A 2 13.46 -4.82 1.73
N SER A 3 13.36 -3.63 1.19
CA SER A 3 12.38 -2.68 1.66
C SER A 3 11.89 -1.86 0.49
N LEU A 4 10.67 -1.34 0.64
CA LEU A 4 10.09 -0.51 -0.40
C LEU A 4 10.73 0.87 -0.41
N ARG A 5 10.74 1.46 -1.58
CA ARG A 5 11.22 2.82 -1.77
C ARG A 5 10.40 3.51 -2.84
N PRO A 6 10.22 4.81 -2.75
CA PRO A 6 9.56 5.55 -3.83
C PRO A 6 10.31 5.34 -5.14
N GLY A 7 9.55 5.23 -6.22
CA GLY A 7 10.12 5.03 -7.54
C GLY A 7 10.28 3.59 -7.96
N MET A 8 10.04 2.64 -7.05
CA MET A 8 10.11 1.22 -7.41
C MET A 8 9.00 0.85 -8.36
N SER A 9 9.25 -0.14 -9.20
CA SER A 9 8.23 -0.62 -10.11
C SER A 9 7.25 -1.54 -9.39
N LYS A 10 6.10 -1.77 -10.03
CA LYS A 10 5.12 -2.70 -9.51
C LYS A 10 5.71 -4.10 -9.36
N ALA A 11 6.49 -4.54 -10.33
CA ALA A 11 7.10 -5.86 -10.27
C ALA A 11 8.04 -5.98 -9.08
N ASP A 12 8.79 -4.93 -8.78
CA ASP A 12 9.67 -4.94 -7.62
C ASP A 12 8.89 -5.09 -6.32
N VAL A 13 7.76 -4.38 -6.22
CA VAL A 13 6.91 -4.44 -5.03
C VAL A 13 6.37 -5.86 -4.85
N ILE A 14 5.88 -6.46 -5.92
CA ILE A 14 5.33 -7.81 -5.84
C ILE A 14 6.43 -8.81 -5.49
N GLY A 15 7.64 -8.58 -5.97
CA GLY A 15 8.76 -9.44 -5.62
C GLY A 15 9.11 -9.40 -4.14
N ILE A 16 8.87 -8.26 -3.49
CA ILE A 16 9.16 -8.10 -2.07
C ILE A 16 8.00 -8.58 -1.20
N LEU A 17 6.78 -8.18 -1.55
CA LEU A 17 5.60 -8.39 -0.69
C LEU A 17 4.75 -9.57 -1.11
N GLY A 18 4.99 -10.15 -2.28
CA GLY A 18 4.15 -11.20 -2.81
C GLY A 18 2.95 -10.63 -3.55
N GLN A 19 2.08 -11.50 -4.02
CA GLN A 19 0.91 -11.08 -4.77
C GLN A 19 -0.06 -10.32 -3.86
N PRO A 20 -0.61 -9.22 -4.34
CA PRO A 20 -1.56 -8.48 -3.53
C PRO A 20 -2.90 -9.20 -3.46
N ASP A 21 -3.62 -8.93 -2.37
CA ASP A 21 -4.97 -9.45 -2.20
C ASP A 21 -6.00 -8.62 -2.96
N GLY A 22 -5.67 -7.37 -3.22
CA GLY A 22 -6.57 -6.48 -3.93
C GLY A 22 -5.84 -5.53 -4.84
N TYR A 23 -6.56 -5.05 -5.83
CA TYR A 23 -6.01 -4.12 -6.81
C TYR A 23 -7.10 -3.14 -7.21
N LYS A 24 -6.73 -1.88 -7.31
CA LYS A 24 -7.67 -0.85 -7.73
C LYS A 24 -6.92 0.19 -8.55
N GLN A 25 -7.59 0.75 -9.53
CA GLN A 25 -7.03 1.85 -10.30
C GLN A 25 -8.01 3.01 -10.29
N VAL A 26 -7.54 4.17 -9.92
CA VAL A 26 -8.36 5.40 -9.86
C VAL A 26 -7.55 6.48 -10.55
N ASN A 27 -8.06 6.97 -11.68
CA ASN A 27 -7.33 7.94 -12.49
C ASN A 27 -5.96 7.39 -12.87
N ASN A 28 -4.88 8.07 -12.52
CA ASN A 28 -3.54 7.60 -12.83
C ASN A 28 -2.86 6.92 -11.67
N GLN A 29 -3.62 6.60 -10.61
CA GLN A 29 -3.06 5.91 -9.45
C GLN A 29 -3.48 4.46 -9.44
N GLU A 30 -2.54 3.59 -9.12
CA GLU A 30 -2.80 2.18 -8.90
C GLU A 30 -2.59 1.89 -7.42
N VAL A 31 -3.48 1.08 -6.84
CA VAL A 31 -3.37 0.71 -5.44
C VAL A 31 -3.30 -0.80 -5.35
N LEU A 32 -2.24 -1.29 -4.73
CA LEU A 32 -2.08 -2.71 -4.40
C LEU A 32 -2.33 -2.86 -2.91
N SER A 33 -3.13 -3.84 -2.54
CA SER A 33 -3.54 -4.02 -1.16
C SER A 33 -3.22 -5.42 -0.66
N TRP A 34 -2.68 -5.49 0.53
CA TRP A 34 -2.46 -6.75 1.25
C TRP A 34 -3.27 -6.64 2.53
N ASN A 35 -4.35 -7.42 2.62
CA ASN A 35 -5.33 -7.28 3.68
C ASN A 35 -5.05 -8.22 4.83
N ASN A 36 -5.30 -7.76 6.05
CA ASN A 36 -5.24 -8.59 7.25
C ASN A 36 -3.89 -9.24 7.47
N ARG A 37 -2.82 -8.56 7.08
CA ARG A 37 -1.49 -9.07 7.34
C ARG A 37 -1.14 -8.82 8.80
N LEU A 38 -0.56 -9.83 9.44
CA LEU A 38 -0.12 -9.70 10.82
C LEU A 38 1.18 -8.90 10.83
N SER A 39 1.21 -7.84 11.59
CA SER A 39 2.39 -7.00 11.64
C SER A 39 3.39 -7.45 12.69
N SER A 40 2.96 -8.23 13.70
CA SER A 40 3.87 -8.69 14.74
C SER A 40 3.63 -10.14 15.13
N GLY A 41 2.78 -10.85 14.40
CA GLY A 41 2.49 -12.24 14.69
C GLY A 41 1.37 -12.46 15.68
N LEU A 42 0.80 -11.40 16.23
CA LEU A 42 -0.34 -11.51 17.14
C LEU A 42 -1.62 -11.40 16.34
N ALA A 43 -2.61 -12.24 16.69
CA ALA A 43 -3.82 -12.37 15.89
C ALA A 43 -4.59 -11.05 15.78
N TRP A 44 -4.60 -10.24 16.80
CA TRP A 44 -5.33 -8.97 16.77
C TRP A 44 -4.48 -7.80 16.28
N ASP A 45 -3.21 -8.05 15.98
CA ASP A 45 -2.31 -6.99 15.51
C ASP A 45 -2.26 -7.02 14.00
N ARG A 46 -3.40 -6.84 13.38
CA ARG A 46 -3.54 -6.88 11.94
C ARG A 46 -3.67 -5.49 11.39
N ALA A 47 -3.12 -5.30 10.22
CA ALA A 47 -3.24 -4.04 9.53
C ALA A 47 -3.24 -4.29 8.04
N ASP A 48 -4.00 -3.48 7.33
CA ASP A 48 -3.95 -3.49 5.89
C ASP A 48 -2.67 -2.79 5.46
N TYR A 49 -2.04 -3.34 4.44
CA TYR A 49 -0.85 -2.74 3.86
C TYR A 49 -1.18 -2.34 2.43
N ASN A 50 -0.87 -1.12 2.08
CA ASN A 50 -1.19 -0.59 0.76
C ASN A 50 0.01 0.04 0.11
N VAL A 51 0.05 -0.04 -1.20
CA VAL A 51 1.09 0.60 -2.02
C VAL A 51 0.38 1.36 -3.12
N ILE A 52 0.72 2.62 -3.27
CA ILE A 52 0.15 3.47 -4.32
C ILE A 52 1.23 3.76 -5.34
N LEU A 53 0.89 3.55 -6.61
CA LEU A 53 1.81 3.80 -7.72
C LEU A 53 1.18 4.79 -8.68
N ILE A 54 2.03 5.61 -9.28
CA ILE A 54 1.64 6.49 -10.37
C ILE A 54 2.58 6.20 -11.53
N ASN A 55 2.00 5.94 -12.70
CA ASN A 55 2.78 5.58 -13.90
C ASN A 55 3.68 4.39 -13.65
N GLY A 56 3.20 3.44 -12.84
CA GLY A 56 3.94 2.22 -12.56
C GLY A 56 5.04 2.36 -11.55
N ARG A 57 5.13 3.50 -10.85
CA ARG A 57 6.18 3.74 -9.87
C ARG A 57 5.56 4.05 -8.51
N VAL A 58 6.17 3.51 -7.47
CA VAL A 58 5.68 3.68 -6.10
C VAL A 58 5.81 5.16 -5.68
N THR A 59 4.71 5.71 -5.16
CA THR A 59 4.70 7.06 -4.60
C THR A 59 4.43 7.06 -3.11
N GLU A 60 3.66 6.08 -2.61
CA GLU A 60 3.39 5.92 -1.18
C GLU A 60 3.23 4.45 -0.86
N TYR A 61 3.54 4.11 0.38
CA TYR A 61 3.34 2.74 0.86
C TYR A 61 3.30 2.76 2.38
N GLY A 62 2.70 1.72 2.95
CA GLY A 62 2.69 1.55 4.39
C GLY A 62 1.43 0.89 4.88
N GLN A 63 1.38 0.67 6.19
CA GLN A 63 0.20 0.17 6.86
C GLN A 63 -0.81 1.28 7.01
N GLY A 64 -2.08 0.99 6.72
CA GLY A 64 -3.11 1.99 6.85
C GLY A 64 -4.19 1.79 5.81
N GLN A 65 -5.11 2.74 5.79
CA GLN A 65 -6.23 2.74 4.85
C GLN A 65 -5.98 3.77 3.76
N VAL A 66 -6.45 3.44 2.56
CA VAL A 66 -6.37 4.36 1.43
C VAL A 66 -7.58 5.28 1.48
N ARG A 67 -7.33 6.57 1.48
CA ARG A 67 -8.39 7.58 1.55
C ARG A 67 -8.16 8.64 0.49
N PRO A 68 -9.22 9.20 -0.08
CA PRO A 68 -9.08 10.28 -1.04
C PRO A 68 -8.87 11.63 -0.34
N LYS A 69 -8.00 12.44 -0.93
CA LYS A 69 -7.91 13.83 -0.54
C LYS A 69 -9.02 14.63 -1.20
N GLN A 70 -9.10 15.92 -0.87
CA GLN A 70 -10.11 16.78 -1.46
C GLN A 70 -10.01 16.85 -2.98
N ASN A 71 -8.80 16.76 -3.51
CA ASN A 71 -8.61 16.81 -4.95
C ASN A 71 -8.73 15.46 -5.63
N GLY A 72 -9.15 14.43 -4.90
CA GLY A 72 -9.33 13.10 -5.46
C GLY A 72 -8.09 12.22 -5.45
N THR A 73 -6.93 12.76 -5.10
CA THR A 73 -5.71 11.98 -5.00
C THR A 73 -5.78 11.06 -3.80
N LEU A 74 -5.40 9.79 -3.98
CA LEU A 74 -5.43 8.83 -2.90
C LEU A 74 -4.16 8.93 -2.06
N VAL A 75 -4.33 8.74 -0.76
CA VAL A 75 -3.22 8.72 0.19
C VAL A 75 -3.43 7.59 1.19
N ILE A 76 -2.37 7.20 1.87
CA ILE A 76 -2.44 6.18 2.90
C ILE A 76 -2.46 6.87 4.26
N VAL A 77 -3.48 6.55 5.04
CA VAL A 77 -3.65 7.11 6.39
C VAL A 77 -3.31 6.03 7.39
N PRO A 78 -2.34 6.26 8.30
CA PRO A 78 -1.98 5.24 9.29
C PRO A 78 -3.16 4.89 10.18
N LEU A 79 -3.25 3.60 10.51
CA LEU A 79 -4.38 3.11 11.28
C LEU A 79 -4.38 3.60 12.73
N ASN A 80 -3.21 3.74 13.30
CA ASN A 80 -3.09 4.09 14.71
C ASN A 80 -2.58 5.50 14.90
N ALA A 81 -2.90 6.37 14.00
CA ALA A 81 -2.55 7.78 14.18
C ALA A 81 -3.32 8.34 15.37
N PRO A 82 -2.67 9.09 16.21
CA PRO A 82 -3.34 9.68 17.38
C PRO A 82 -4.42 10.67 16.98
#